data_226cf97f0d75ea3c295919f7a5821a2a
#
_entry.id   226cf97f0d75ea3c295919f7a5821a2a
#
_cell.length_a   1.000
_cell.length_b   1.000
_cell.length_c   1.000
_cell.angle_alpha   90.00
_cell.angle_beta   90.00
_cell.angle_gamma   90.00
#
_symmetry.space_group_name_H-M   'P 1'
#
loop_
_entity.id
_entity.type
_entity.pdbx_description
1 polymer ?
#
loop_
_entity_poly.entity_id
_entity_poly.type
_entity_poly.pdbx_seq_one_letter_code
_entity_poly.pdbx_strand_id
1 'polypeptide(L)'
;IRMDDIAENMNWQLMTKCEQLFDKYGIKPLLGVIPFCKDPELYKYQNNPHFWDQVRKWQAKGWEISMHGYNHLYLSETNKQDYFKYGGRSEFFGFPFDEQLEKLKKGKQKFEAEGINVRSFFAPNHTYDFNTFEALKKCGIEIVLDGYGLQPYYKNNLIFIPQLFYRILALPFAFQTTQLHLNEWNDKDYIYFENFIIE
;
A
#
# COMPACT_ATOMS: atom_id res chain seq x y z
N ILE A 1 4.60 -10.22 2.33
CA ILE A 1 3.33 -9.77 2.94
C ILE A 1 3.24 -8.26 2.74
N ARG A 2 2.15 -7.79 2.14
CA ARG A 2 1.81 -6.38 2.01
C ARG A 2 0.58 -6.07 2.87
N MET A 3 0.67 -5.03 3.68
CA MET A 3 -0.43 -4.55 4.53
C MET A 3 -0.88 -3.20 3.98
N ASP A 4 -2.11 -3.15 3.52
CA ASP A 4 -2.71 -1.97 2.90
C ASP A 4 -3.44 -1.10 3.94
N ASP A 5 -3.82 0.11 3.58
CA ASP A 5 -4.63 1.04 4.38
C ASP A 5 -4.01 1.41 5.74
N ILE A 6 -2.70 1.56 5.77
CA ILE A 6 -2.00 1.99 6.99
C ILE A 6 -2.17 3.51 7.15
N ALA A 7 -2.97 3.90 8.13
CA ALA A 7 -3.35 5.28 8.41
C ALA A 7 -3.44 5.55 9.93
N GLU A 8 -3.54 6.81 10.31
CA GLU A 8 -3.58 7.25 11.71
C GLU A 8 -4.73 6.60 12.51
N ASN A 9 -5.83 6.27 11.83
CA ASN A 9 -7.07 5.74 12.39
C ASN A 9 -7.34 4.27 12.00
N MET A 10 -6.30 3.50 11.71
CA MET A 10 -6.40 2.06 11.44
C MET A 10 -6.70 1.24 12.72
N ASN A 11 -6.91 -0.07 12.57
CA ASN A 11 -7.07 -1.00 13.70
C ASN A 11 -5.73 -1.21 14.44
N TRP A 12 -5.41 -0.31 15.35
CA TRP A 12 -4.17 -0.33 16.12
C TRP A 12 -4.00 -1.56 16.99
N GLN A 13 -5.10 -2.11 17.52
CA GLN A 13 -5.05 -3.32 18.34
C GLN A 13 -4.58 -4.52 17.52
N LEU A 14 -5.15 -4.71 16.32
CA LEU A 14 -4.70 -5.79 15.42
C LEU A 14 -3.30 -5.52 14.87
N MET A 15 -2.97 -4.27 14.53
CA MET A 15 -1.64 -3.92 14.06
C MET A 15 -0.57 -4.24 15.10
N THR A 16 -0.83 -3.97 16.38
CA THR A 16 0.09 -4.32 17.48
C THR A 16 0.30 -5.84 17.58
N LYS A 17 -0.77 -6.62 17.46
CA LYS A 17 -0.68 -8.10 17.45
C LYS A 17 0.14 -8.59 16.26
N CYS A 18 -0.10 -8.03 15.06
CA CYS A 18 0.67 -8.38 13.86
C CYS A 18 2.14 -7.99 13.99
N GLU A 19 2.45 -6.81 14.55
CA GLU A 19 3.84 -6.38 14.79
C GLU A 19 4.58 -7.36 15.72
N GLN A 20 3.96 -7.76 16.82
CA GLN A 20 4.53 -8.77 17.74
C GLN A 20 4.76 -10.10 17.05
N LEU A 21 3.82 -10.54 16.22
CA LEU A 21 3.95 -11.76 15.43
C LEU A 21 5.12 -11.67 14.44
N PHE A 22 5.22 -10.58 13.70
CA PHE A 22 6.31 -10.33 12.76
C PHE A 22 7.68 -10.26 13.46
N ASP A 23 7.76 -9.55 14.57
CA ASP A 23 9.01 -9.47 15.36
C ASP A 23 9.43 -10.86 15.86
N LYS A 24 8.49 -11.67 16.34
CA LYS A 24 8.75 -13.04 16.81
C LYS A 24 9.33 -13.96 15.75
N TYR A 25 8.86 -13.83 14.50
CA TYR A 25 9.27 -14.69 13.37
C TYR A 25 10.27 -14.02 12.42
N GLY A 26 10.76 -12.81 12.74
CA GLY A 26 11.73 -12.08 11.92
C GLY A 26 11.17 -11.63 10.56
N ILE A 27 9.86 -11.48 10.44
CA ILE A 27 9.19 -11.06 9.21
C ILE A 27 9.25 -9.55 9.07
N LYS A 28 9.56 -9.07 7.88
CA LYS A 28 9.58 -7.65 7.52
C LYS A 28 8.52 -7.38 6.47
N PRO A 29 7.29 -6.97 6.86
CA PRO A 29 6.23 -6.69 5.90
C PRO A 29 6.51 -5.41 5.11
N LEU A 30 5.75 -5.23 4.05
CA LEU A 30 5.60 -3.98 3.33
C LEU A 30 4.31 -3.30 3.79
N LEU A 31 4.40 -2.02 4.13
CA LEU A 31 3.27 -1.22 4.60
C LEU A 31 2.87 -0.19 3.55
N GLY A 32 1.62 -0.23 3.11
CA GLY A 32 0.99 0.80 2.30
C GLY A 32 0.47 1.94 3.15
N VAL A 33 1.28 2.96 3.34
CA VAL A 33 0.97 4.10 4.20
C VAL A 33 0.30 5.19 3.38
N ILE A 34 -0.86 5.67 3.86
CA ILE A 34 -1.60 6.78 3.26
C ILE A 34 -1.11 8.09 3.86
N PRO A 35 -0.49 9.01 3.08
CA PRO A 35 0.12 10.22 3.64
C PRO A 35 -0.87 11.23 4.24
N PHE A 36 -2.09 11.31 3.71
CA PHE A 36 -3.14 12.23 4.15
C PHE A 36 -4.52 11.56 4.06
N CYS A 37 -4.74 10.51 4.81
CA CYS A 37 -6.01 9.76 4.73
C CYS A 37 -7.22 10.69 4.91
N LYS A 38 -8.12 10.69 3.92
CA LYS A 38 -9.40 11.43 3.93
C LYS A 38 -10.59 10.54 3.58
N ASP A 39 -10.36 9.25 3.40
CA ASP A 39 -11.41 8.29 3.09
C ASP A 39 -12.26 8.02 4.33
N PRO A 40 -13.54 8.42 4.33
CA PRO A 40 -14.41 8.18 5.47
C PRO A 40 -14.67 6.68 5.73
N GLU A 41 -14.51 5.82 4.74
CA GLU A 41 -14.64 4.36 4.90
C GLU A 41 -13.51 3.77 5.77
N LEU A 42 -12.38 4.48 5.91
CA LEU A 42 -11.27 4.11 6.77
C LEU A 42 -11.32 4.73 8.18
N TYR A 43 -12.24 5.66 8.44
CA TYR A 43 -12.38 6.29 9.77
C TYR A 43 -13.16 5.42 10.76
N LYS A 44 -12.69 4.18 10.94
CA LYS A 44 -13.36 3.17 11.79
C LYS A 44 -12.85 3.15 13.23
N TYR A 45 -11.64 3.65 13.48
CA TYR A 45 -10.96 3.56 14.77
C TYR A 45 -10.46 4.92 15.24
N GLN A 46 -10.03 4.97 16.49
CA GLN A 46 -9.51 6.20 17.08
C GLN A 46 -8.18 6.59 16.43
N ASN A 47 -8.02 7.89 16.16
CA ASN A 47 -6.80 8.46 15.63
C ASN A 47 -5.63 8.30 16.63
N ASN A 48 -4.47 7.88 16.14
CA ASN A 48 -3.24 7.80 16.92
C ASN A 48 -2.34 9.02 16.62
N PRO A 49 -2.17 9.94 17.57
CA PRO A 49 -1.33 11.11 17.38
C PRO A 49 0.16 10.78 17.20
N HIS A 50 0.58 9.56 17.55
CA HIS A 50 1.96 9.07 17.40
C HIS A 50 2.16 8.19 16.16
N PHE A 51 1.26 8.29 15.18
CA PHE A 51 1.31 7.49 13.96
C PHE A 51 2.65 7.56 13.25
N TRP A 52 3.13 8.77 12.97
CA TRP A 52 4.38 8.96 12.22
C TRP A 52 5.62 8.52 13.02
N ASP A 53 5.59 8.63 14.35
CA ASP A 53 6.62 8.04 15.20
C ASP A 53 6.69 6.52 15.03
N GLN A 54 5.54 5.89 14.92
CA GLN A 54 5.46 4.45 14.72
C GLN A 54 5.90 4.04 13.31
N VAL A 55 5.55 4.79 12.27
CA VAL A 55 6.02 4.53 10.89
C VAL A 55 7.54 4.62 10.82
N ARG A 56 8.18 5.62 11.47
CA ARG A 56 9.64 5.71 11.58
C ARG A 56 10.24 4.47 12.25
N LYS A 57 9.64 3.99 13.34
CA LYS A 57 10.09 2.76 14.03
C LYS A 57 10.02 1.53 13.12
N TRP A 58 8.95 1.37 12.35
CA TRP A 58 8.82 0.26 11.40
C TRP A 58 9.88 0.35 10.31
N GLN A 59 10.13 1.53 9.73
CA GLN A 59 11.19 1.69 8.74
C GLN A 59 12.57 1.39 9.35
N ALA A 60 12.84 1.82 10.60
CA ALA A 60 14.09 1.53 11.30
C ALA A 60 14.29 0.04 11.57
N LYS A 61 13.22 -0.74 11.75
CA LYS A 61 13.25 -2.22 11.80
C LYS A 61 13.54 -2.86 10.44
N GLY A 62 13.57 -2.09 9.36
CA GLY A 62 13.79 -2.55 7.99
C GLY A 62 12.51 -3.02 7.29
N TRP A 63 11.33 -2.60 7.76
CA TRP A 63 10.08 -2.78 7.03
C TRP A 63 10.04 -1.82 5.84
N GLU A 64 9.52 -2.26 4.71
CA GLU A 64 9.35 -1.40 3.54
C GLU A 64 8.14 -0.49 3.74
N ILE A 65 8.35 0.83 3.62
CA ILE A 65 7.27 1.80 3.62
C ILE A 65 6.99 2.21 2.18
N SER A 66 5.78 2.00 1.73
CA SER A 66 5.30 2.35 0.39
C SER A 66 4.21 3.41 0.48
N MET A 67 4.18 4.33 -0.46
CA MET A 67 3.09 5.31 -0.55
C MET A 67 1.85 4.65 -1.16
N HIS A 68 0.75 4.64 -0.40
CA HIS A 68 -0.55 4.11 -0.82
C HIS A 68 -1.50 5.24 -1.19
N GLY A 69 -1.49 5.62 -2.47
CA GLY A 69 -2.21 6.80 -2.93
C GLY A 69 -1.68 8.11 -2.32
N TYR A 70 -2.52 9.13 -2.32
CA TYR A 70 -2.29 10.42 -1.67
C TYR A 70 -3.21 10.62 -0.48
N ASN A 71 -4.52 10.52 -0.69
CA ASN A 71 -5.51 10.73 0.37
C ASN A 71 -6.61 9.65 0.41
N HIS A 72 -6.51 8.65 -0.43
CA HIS A 72 -7.41 7.52 -0.56
C HIS A 72 -8.85 7.90 -0.95
N LEU A 73 -9.05 9.08 -1.59
CA LEU A 73 -10.35 9.50 -2.08
C LEU A 73 -10.57 9.06 -3.53
N TYR A 74 -11.62 8.31 -3.74
CA TYR A 74 -12.04 7.85 -5.05
C TYR A 74 -12.93 8.91 -5.71
N LEU A 75 -12.40 9.61 -6.71
CA LEU A 75 -13.05 10.74 -7.38
C LEU A 75 -13.41 10.45 -8.84
N SER A 76 -13.08 9.28 -9.36
CA SER A 76 -13.40 8.85 -10.72
C SER A 76 -13.79 7.38 -10.78
N GLU A 77 -14.40 6.97 -11.90
CA GLU A 77 -14.72 5.58 -12.25
C GLU A 77 -13.93 5.18 -13.49
N THR A 78 -13.35 3.98 -13.48
CA THR A 78 -12.47 3.54 -14.58
C THR A 78 -13.19 2.84 -15.71
N ASN A 79 -14.36 2.22 -15.44
CA ASN A 79 -15.07 1.37 -16.40
C ASN A 79 -14.15 0.31 -17.06
N LYS A 80 -13.18 -0.21 -16.32
CA LYS A 80 -12.13 -1.14 -16.79
C LYS A 80 -11.23 -0.57 -17.91
N GLN A 81 -11.13 0.74 -18.02
CA GLN A 81 -10.22 1.41 -18.95
C GLN A 81 -8.88 1.76 -18.28
N ASP A 82 -8.75 1.52 -16.97
CA ASP A 82 -7.50 1.61 -16.25
C ASP A 82 -6.44 0.67 -16.86
N TYR A 83 -5.18 0.98 -16.60
CA TYR A 83 -4.05 0.28 -17.22
C TYR A 83 -4.07 -1.24 -17.03
N PHE A 84 -4.46 -1.71 -15.85
CA PHE A 84 -4.58 -3.13 -15.53
C PHE A 84 -5.95 -3.73 -15.81
N LYS A 85 -6.92 -2.92 -16.27
CA LYS A 85 -8.32 -3.31 -16.49
C LYS A 85 -8.99 -3.88 -15.24
N TYR A 86 -8.59 -3.38 -14.09
CA TYR A 86 -9.09 -3.80 -12.80
C TYR A 86 -10.54 -3.35 -12.61
N GLY A 87 -10.82 -2.09 -12.93
CA GLY A 87 -12.16 -1.51 -12.85
C GLY A 87 -12.45 -0.82 -11.52
N GLY A 88 -13.67 -0.29 -11.40
CA GLY A 88 -14.15 0.39 -10.21
C GLY A 88 -13.63 1.81 -10.03
N ARG A 89 -13.70 2.28 -8.79
CA ARG A 89 -13.34 3.66 -8.39
C ARG A 89 -11.84 3.89 -8.42
N SER A 90 -11.42 5.15 -8.63
CA SER A 90 -10.01 5.53 -8.68
C SER A 90 -9.72 6.87 -8.03
N GLU A 91 -8.53 6.97 -7.43
CA GLU A 91 -7.95 8.24 -6.98
C GLU A 91 -7.14 8.93 -8.10
N PHE A 92 -6.63 8.17 -9.07
CA PHE A 92 -5.68 8.66 -10.08
C PHE A 92 -6.21 8.60 -11.51
N PHE A 93 -6.84 7.52 -11.92
CA PHE A 93 -7.28 7.29 -13.30
C PHE A 93 -8.16 8.42 -13.84
N GLY A 94 -7.82 8.89 -15.04
CA GLY A 94 -8.61 9.88 -15.78
C GLY A 94 -8.33 11.35 -15.42
N PHE A 95 -7.46 11.60 -14.43
CA PHE A 95 -7.05 12.96 -14.11
C PHE A 95 -5.88 13.43 -15.01
N PRO A 96 -5.78 14.75 -15.28
CA PRO A 96 -4.65 15.33 -15.99
C PRO A 96 -3.31 15.01 -15.30
N PHE A 97 -2.25 14.91 -16.08
CA PHE A 97 -0.90 14.63 -15.60
C PHE A 97 -0.47 15.55 -14.45
N ASP A 98 -0.67 16.86 -14.59
CA ASP A 98 -0.24 17.84 -13.58
C ASP A 98 -0.97 17.66 -12.25
N GLU A 99 -2.25 17.27 -12.28
CA GLU A 99 -3.03 17.00 -11.07
C GLU A 99 -2.53 15.74 -10.35
N GLN A 100 -2.27 14.66 -11.11
CA GLN A 100 -1.71 13.44 -10.55
C GLN A 100 -0.30 13.68 -9.99
N LEU A 101 0.52 14.44 -10.71
CA LEU A 101 1.86 14.83 -10.28
C LEU A 101 1.83 15.63 -8.97
N GLU A 102 0.89 16.56 -8.84
CA GLU A 102 0.72 17.36 -7.62
C GLU A 102 0.35 16.50 -6.42
N LYS A 103 -0.58 15.55 -6.58
CA LYS A 103 -0.95 14.58 -5.53
C LYS A 103 0.28 13.79 -5.07
N LEU A 104 1.03 13.22 -6.01
CA LEU A 104 2.21 12.40 -5.71
C LEU A 104 3.33 13.21 -5.06
N LYS A 105 3.58 14.44 -5.53
CA LYS A 105 4.55 15.35 -4.89
C LYS A 105 4.18 15.66 -3.45
N LYS A 106 2.93 16.03 -3.19
CA LYS A 106 2.45 16.32 -1.83
C LYS A 106 2.57 15.09 -0.92
N GLY A 107 2.19 13.92 -1.42
CA GLY A 107 2.35 12.67 -0.68
C GLY A 107 3.81 12.41 -0.33
N LYS A 108 4.72 12.50 -1.30
CA LYS A 108 6.15 12.30 -1.08
C LYS A 108 6.74 13.34 -0.10
N GLN A 109 6.40 14.61 -0.26
CA GLN A 109 6.81 15.68 0.65
C GLN A 109 6.37 15.42 2.09
N LYS A 110 5.17 14.86 2.29
CA LYS A 110 4.71 14.46 3.63
C LYS A 110 5.65 13.40 4.22
N PHE A 111 5.99 12.35 3.50
CA PHE A 111 6.93 11.35 3.97
C PHE A 111 8.31 11.94 4.28
N GLU A 112 8.83 12.79 3.41
CA GLU A 112 10.12 13.48 3.61
C GLU A 112 10.09 14.35 4.87
N ALA A 113 9.02 15.11 5.11
CA ALA A 113 8.83 15.93 6.30
C ALA A 113 8.77 15.10 7.59
N GLU A 114 8.28 13.85 7.50
CA GLU A 114 8.26 12.90 8.60
C GLU A 114 9.55 12.07 8.72
N GLY A 115 10.55 12.35 7.89
CA GLY A 115 11.83 11.62 7.89
C GLY A 115 11.70 10.18 7.36
N ILE A 116 10.70 9.89 6.56
CA ILE A 116 10.46 8.57 5.95
C ILE A 116 10.97 8.57 4.51
N ASN A 117 11.76 7.57 4.15
CA ASN A 117 12.17 7.34 2.77
C ASN A 117 11.17 6.42 2.06
N VAL A 118 10.61 6.89 0.96
CA VAL A 118 9.64 6.15 0.12
C VAL A 118 10.16 6.06 -1.31
N ARG A 119 10.25 4.83 -1.83
CA ARG A 119 10.69 4.53 -3.21
C ARG A 119 9.67 3.72 -4.01
N SER A 120 8.61 3.28 -3.36
CA SER A 120 7.58 2.42 -3.93
C SER A 120 6.19 3.02 -3.76
N PHE A 121 5.28 2.62 -4.66
CA PHE A 121 3.92 3.14 -4.72
C PHE A 121 2.94 2.06 -5.16
N PHE A 122 1.73 2.13 -4.66
CA PHE A 122 0.57 1.48 -5.27
C PHE A 122 -0.69 2.32 -5.04
N ALA A 123 -1.54 2.36 -6.07
CA ALA A 123 -2.76 3.14 -6.02
C ALA A 123 -3.86 2.42 -5.24
N PRO A 124 -4.71 3.16 -4.50
CA PRO A 124 -5.97 2.62 -4.00
C PRO A 124 -6.77 1.97 -5.14
N ASN A 125 -7.40 0.82 -4.85
CA ASN A 125 -8.12 0.00 -5.82
C ASN A 125 -7.30 -0.39 -7.07
N HIS A 126 -5.95 -0.37 -7.02
CA HIS A 126 -5.06 -0.83 -8.09
C HIS A 126 -5.29 -0.16 -9.46
N THR A 127 -5.82 1.06 -9.48
CA THR A 127 -6.27 1.73 -10.70
C THR A 127 -5.32 2.85 -11.12
N TYR A 128 -4.79 2.73 -12.34
CA TYR A 128 -3.75 3.60 -12.91
C TYR A 128 -4.10 3.97 -14.35
N ASP A 129 -3.48 5.05 -14.84
CA ASP A 129 -3.30 5.33 -16.26
C ASP A 129 -1.84 5.67 -16.58
N PHE A 130 -1.55 6.01 -17.84
CA PHE A 130 -0.19 6.38 -18.23
C PHE A 130 0.31 7.65 -17.56
N ASN A 131 -0.57 8.62 -17.26
CA ASN A 131 -0.22 9.82 -16.52
C ASN A 131 0.28 9.50 -15.12
N THR A 132 -0.31 8.48 -14.47
CA THR A 132 0.13 8.02 -13.14
C THR A 132 1.58 7.56 -13.18
N PHE A 133 1.95 6.74 -14.16
CA PHE A 133 3.32 6.23 -14.28
C PHE A 133 4.34 7.33 -14.61
N GLU A 134 3.97 8.27 -15.50
CA GLU A 134 4.83 9.42 -15.81
C GLU A 134 5.02 10.33 -14.57
N ALA A 135 3.96 10.55 -13.80
CA ALA A 135 4.02 11.35 -12.60
C ALA A 135 4.88 10.67 -11.49
N LEU A 136 4.77 9.34 -11.32
CA LEU A 136 5.63 8.56 -10.41
C LEU A 136 7.11 8.74 -10.75
N LYS A 137 7.49 8.60 -12.02
CA LYS A 137 8.87 8.81 -12.47
C LYS A 137 9.37 10.21 -12.17
N LYS A 138 8.54 11.24 -12.39
CA LYS A 138 8.88 12.64 -12.07
C LYS A 138 9.06 12.87 -10.57
N CYS A 139 8.42 12.07 -9.73
CA CYS A 139 8.61 12.09 -8.28
C CYS A 139 9.79 11.22 -7.80
N GLY A 140 10.52 10.53 -8.71
CA GLY A 140 11.59 9.60 -8.34
C GLY A 140 11.09 8.35 -7.62
N ILE A 141 9.85 7.93 -7.88
CA ILE A 141 9.30 6.66 -7.43
C ILE A 141 9.47 5.65 -8.57
N GLU A 142 10.24 4.60 -8.34
CA GLU A 142 10.68 3.67 -9.38
C GLU A 142 9.98 2.31 -9.31
N ILE A 143 9.31 2.00 -8.20
CA ILE A 143 8.71 0.70 -7.95
C ILE A 143 7.19 0.86 -7.81
N VAL A 144 6.45 0.09 -8.61
CA VAL A 144 4.99 -0.07 -8.53
C VAL A 144 4.67 -1.45 -7.99
N LEU A 145 3.95 -1.51 -6.87
CA LEU A 145 3.63 -2.75 -6.18
C LEU A 145 2.29 -3.32 -6.64
N ASP A 146 2.12 -3.40 -7.94
CA ASP A 146 0.92 -3.90 -8.61
C ASP A 146 1.26 -4.51 -9.97
N GLY A 147 0.24 -5.05 -10.61
CA GLY A 147 0.33 -5.66 -11.93
C GLY A 147 0.18 -7.16 -11.90
N TYR A 148 0.17 -7.76 -13.08
CA TYR A 148 0.03 -9.20 -13.28
C TYR A 148 1.34 -9.82 -13.71
N GLY A 149 1.72 -10.92 -13.10
CA GLY A 149 2.93 -11.66 -13.41
C GLY A 149 3.32 -12.62 -12.29
N LEU A 150 4.18 -13.59 -12.59
CA LEU A 150 4.69 -14.56 -11.61
C LEU A 150 6.02 -14.11 -10.97
N GLN A 151 6.57 -13.00 -11.43
CA GLN A 151 7.82 -12.43 -10.93
C GLN A 151 7.86 -10.92 -11.24
N PRO A 152 8.69 -10.14 -10.53
CA PRO A 152 8.93 -8.74 -10.87
C PRO A 152 9.38 -8.56 -12.31
N TYR A 153 8.93 -7.46 -12.94
CA TYR A 153 9.29 -7.13 -14.31
C TYR A 153 9.53 -5.63 -14.50
N TYR A 154 10.29 -5.29 -15.54
CA TYR A 154 10.59 -3.90 -15.89
C TYR A 154 9.76 -3.48 -17.11
N LYS A 155 9.04 -2.36 -17.00
CA LYS A 155 8.24 -1.79 -18.08
C LYS A 155 8.05 -0.29 -17.86
N ASN A 156 8.04 0.50 -18.93
CA ASN A 156 7.84 1.97 -18.89
C ASN A 156 8.83 2.69 -17.94
N ASN A 157 10.07 2.20 -17.85
CA ASN A 157 11.08 2.70 -16.91
C ASN A 157 10.67 2.59 -15.42
N LEU A 158 9.82 1.64 -15.08
CA LEU A 158 9.40 1.30 -13.73
C LEU A 158 9.58 -0.19 -13.48
N ILE A 159 9.84 -0.55 -12.25
CA ILE A 159 9.84 -1.93 -11.77
C ILE A 159 8.44 -2.23 -11.23
N PHE A 160 7.81 -3.26 -11.78
CA PHE A 160 6.52 -3.74 -11.29
C PHE A 160 6.74 -5.00 -10.43
N ILE A 161 6.18 -4.98 -9.23
CA ILE A 161 6.12 -6.15 -8.35
C ILE A 161 4.65 -6.61 -8.35
N PRO A 162 4.33 -7.72 -9.05
CA PRO A 162 2.95 -8.15 -9.21
C PRO A 162 2.25 -8.41 -7.89
N GLN A 163 1.01 -7.97 -7.78
CA GLN A 163 0.11 -8.35 -6.71
C GLN A 163 -0.71 -9.56 -7.16
N LEU A 164 -0.41 -10.74 -6.59
CA LEU A 164 -1.00 -12.00 -7.06
C LEU A 164 -2.30 -12.34 -6.32
N PHE A 165 -2.34 -12.10 -5.02
CA PHE A 165 -3.44 -12.59 -4.18
C PHE A 165 -3.84 -11.58 -3.11
N TYR A 166 -5.14 -11.50 -2.86
CA TYR A 166 -5.75 -10.81 -1.71
C TYR A 166 -6.25 -11.83 -0.66
N ARG A 167 -5.73 -13.06 -0.73
CA ARG A 167 -5.99 -14.11 0.26
C ARG A 167 -4.66 -14.60 0.83
N ILE A 168 -4.69 -14.98 2.08
CA ILE A 168 -3.59 -15.63 2.74
C ILE A 168 -3.49 -17.06 2.18
N LEU A 169 -2.45 -17.31 1.39
CA LEU A 169 -2.29 -18.57 0.66
C LEU A 169 -0.80 -18.80 0.38
N ALA A 170 -0.28 -19.96 0.78
CA ALA A 170 1.03 -20.42 0.36
C ALA A 170 0.93 -21.22 -0.94
N LEU A 171 1.70 -20.84 -1.93
CA LEU A 171 1.79 -21.52 -3.22
C LEU A 171 3.23 -22.03 -3.45
N PRO A 172 3.43 -23.04 -4.28
CA PRO A 172 4.76 -23.59 -4.55
C PRO A 172 5.58 -22.71 -5.51
N PHE A 173 5.55 -21.39 -5.30
CA PHE A 173 6.32 -20.42 -6.07
C PHE A 173 7.40 -19.80 -5.19
N ALA A 174 8.59 -19.61 -5.76
CA ALA A 174 9.69 -18.96 -5.07
C ALA A 174 9.41 -17.50 -4.70
N PHE A 175 8.53 -16.82 -5.43
CA PHE A 175 8.10 -15.45 -5.18
C PHE A 175 6.58 -15.39 -5.25
N GLN A 176 5.98 -14.81 -4.23
CA GLN A 176 4.55 -14.52 -4.19
C GLN A 176 4.27 -13.31 -3.31
N THR A 177 3.19 -12.58 -3.63
CA THR A 177 2.71 -11.43 -2.87
C THR A 177 1.29 -11.69 -2.38
N THR A 178 0.98 -11.22 -1.19
CA THR A 178 -0.38 -11.20 -0.67
C THR A 178 -0.65 -9.85 -0.01
N GLN A 179 -1.86 -9.32 -0.18
CA GLN A 179 -2.28 -8.07 0.46
C GLN A 179 -3.28 -8.34 1.57
N LEU A 180 -3.19 -7.53 2.62
CA LEU A 180 -3.99 -7.66 3.82
C LEU A 180 -4.58 -6.30 4.21
N HIS A 181 -5.87 -6.28 4.55
CA HIS A 181 -6.60 -5.10 5.01
C HIS A 181 -7.04 -5.30 6.46
N LEU A 182 -6.19 -4.92 7.42
CA LEU A 182 -6.45 -5.14 8.85
C LEU A 182 -7.72 -4.46 9.37
N ASN A 183 -8.12 -3.36 8.71
CA ASN A 183 -9.32 -2.61 9.11
C ASN A 183 -10.62 -3.39 8.87
N GLU A 184 -10.57 -4.48 8.10
CA GLU A 184 -11.70 -5.35 7.78
C GLU A 184 -11.70 -6.63 8.61
N TRP A 185 -10.62 -6.90 9.34
CA TRP A 185 -10.44 -8.14 10.07
C TRP A 185 -11.20 -8.17 11.39
N ASN A 186 -11.69 -9.36 11.73
CA ASN A 186 -12.13 -9.75 13.06
C ASN A 186 -11.12 -10.72 13.71
N ASP A 187 -11.41 -11.17 14.94
CA ASP A 187 -10.49 -12.06 15.67
C ASP A 187 -10.24 -13.41 14.96
N LYS A 188 -11.21 -13.92 14.18
CA LYS A 188 -11.03 -15.18 13.43
C LYS A 188 -10.05 -15.00 12.27
N ASP A 189 -10.10 -13.85 11.61
CA ASP A 189 -9.19 -13.52 10.52
C ASP A 189 -7.74 -13.42 11.04
N TYR A 190 -7.56 -12.81 12.22
CA TYR A 190 -6.26 -12.75 12.87
C TYR A 190 -5.74 -14.15 13.25
N ILE A 191 -6.56 -14.99 13.87
CA ILE A 191 -6.18 -16.37 14.24
C ILE A 191 -5.80 -17.18 13.00
N TYR A 192 -6.55 -17.03 11.91
CA TYR A 192 -6.21 -17.69 10.65
C TYR A 192 -4.85 -17.22 10.10
N PHE A 193 -4.60 -15.92 10.14
CA PHE A 193 -3.31 -15.35 9.72
C PHE A 193 -2.16 -15.79 10.63
N GLU A 194 -2.35 -15.78 11.93
CA GLU A 194 -1.35 -16.24 12.90
C GLU A 194 -0.95 -17.70 12.63
N ASN A 195 -1.92 -18.60 12.43
CA ASN A 195 -1.66 -19.99 12.09
C ASN A 195 -0.86 -20.13 10.78
N PHE A 196 -1.22 -19.36 9.76
CA PHE A 196 -0.49 -19.34 8.49
C PHE A 196 0.98 -18.90 8.64
N ILE A 197 1.27 -17.99 9.58
CA ILE A 197 2.66 -17.56 9.84
C ILE A 197 3.45 -18.62 10.62
N ILE A 198 2.77 -19.41 11.44
CA ILE A 198 3.41 -20.43 12.31
C ILE A 198 3.73 -21.72 11.53
N GLU A 199 2.91 -22.08 10.56
CA GLU A 199 3.10 -23.26 9.68
C GLU A 199 4.25 -23.04 8.68
#